data_56f05397f20063fef20aa2bd8a3c8398
#
_entry.id   56f05397f20063fef20aa2bd8a3c8398
#
_cell.length_a   1.000
_cell.length_b   1.000
_cell.length_c   1.000
_cell.angle_alpha   90.00
_cell.angle_beta   90.00
_cell.angle_gamma   90.00
#
_symmetry.space_group_name_H-M   'P 1'
#
loop_
_entity.id
_entity.type
_entity.pdbx_description
1 polymer ?
#
loop_
_entity_poly.entity_id
_entity_poly.type
_entity_poly.pdbx_seq_one_letter_code
_entity_poly.pdbx_strand_id
1 'polypeptide(L)'
;MDRLDTPSPNFDERTLPISMIVLRYTGMPDAASARSRLCDPEAKVSSHYLLDEDGTLHQLVREEHRAWHAGASHWRGITDVNSASIGIEIVNPGHEWGYRPFLEAQIEALLPLVADIKERHGITRGNIVGHSDVAPVRKRDPGELFPWHRLARLRLALPRPTRSLLDPMWTQAGFLLALERFGYDVTDPMAAIMAFQRRFRPELIDGEIDAECRMILLALLLPKPQGDE
;
A
#
# COMPACT_ATOMS: atom_id res chain seq x y z
N MET A 1 -9.23 20.20 -2.14
CA MET A 1 -9.00 19.66 -0.79
C MET A 1 -8.02 20.59 -0.12
N ASP A 2 -8.41 21.14 1.02
CA ASP A 2 -7.51 21.99 1.82
C ASP A 2 -6.40 21.11 2.41
N ARG A 3 -5.17 21.54 2.28
CA ARG A 3 -3.99 20.86 2.80
C ARG A 3 -3.08 21.84 3.50
N LEU A 4 -2.46 21.38 4.57
CA LEU A 4 -1.45 22.13 5.29
C LEU A 4 -0.07 21.86 4.69
N ASP A 5 0.68 22.90 4.43
CA ASP A 5 2.07 22.77 4.00
C ASP A 5 2.96 22.56 5.23
N THR A 6 3.61 21.40 5.32
CA THR A 6 4.45 20.98 6.44
C THR A 6 5.73 20.34 5.89
N PRO A 7 6.65 21.15 5.31
CA PRO A 7 7.72 20.63 4.47
C PRO A 7 8.73 19.77 5.25
N SER A 8 9.01 18.60 4.68
CA SER A 8 10.10 17.71 5.10
C SER A 8 11.36 18.01 4.27
N PRO A 9 12.56 18.04 4.86
CA PRO A 9 13.81 18.15 4.13
C PRO A 9 14.29 16.83 3.50
N ASN A 10 13.63 15.71 3.76
CA ASN A 10 14.07 14.36 3.43
C ASN A 10 13.55 13.95 2.05
N PHE A 11 14.13 14.43 0.98
CA PHE A 11 13.78 14.08 -0.39
C PHE A 11 14.96 14.20 -1.34
N ASP A 12 14.84 13.57 -2.50
CA ASP A 12 15.76 13.67 -3.63
C ASP A 12 15.00 14.04 -4.90
N GLU A 13 15.74 14.13 -6.00
CA GLU A 13 15.15 14.17 -7.33
C GLU A 13 14.59 12.79 -7.72
N ARG A 14 13.44 12.81 -8.38
CA ARG A 14 12.78 11.61 -8.88
C ARG A 14 13.43 11.17 -10.20
N THR A 15 13.74 9.87 -10.31
CA THR A 15 14.39 9.28 -11.52
C THR A 15 13.41 8.47 -12.36
N LEU A 16 12.22 8.13 -11.84
CA LEU A 16 11.19 7.39 -12.54
C LEU A 16 9.86 8.17 -12.54
N PRO A 17 9.02 8.00 -13.58
CA PRO A 17 7.68 8.58 -13.57
C PRO A 17 6.82 7.98 -12.45
N ILE A 18 5.91 8.78 -11.93
CA ILE A 18 4.94 8.33 -10.91
C ILE A 18 3.99 7.34 -11.58
N SER A 19 3.92 6.13 -11.03
CA SER A 19 3.09 5.03 -11.52
C SER A 19 2.40 4.24 -10.40
N MET A 20 2.65 4.61 -9.13
CA MET A 20 2.12 3.91 -7.94
C MET A 20 1.71 4.87 -6.83
N ILE A 21 0.82 4.39 -5.95
CA ILE A 21 0.57 4.94 -4.62
C ILE A 21 0.89 3.86 -3.59
N VAL A 22 1.69 4.20 -2.58
CA VAL A 22 2.00 3.32 -1.45
C VAL A 22 1.33 3.86 -0.19
N LEU A 23 0.38 3.07 0.35
CA LEU A 23 -0.34 3.38 1.57
C LEU A 23 0.37 2.77 2.77
N ARG A 24 0.47 3.57 3.84
CA ARG A 24 1.22 3.22 5.04
C ARG A 24 0.47 3.66 6.29
N TYR A 25 0.85 3.10 7.43
CA TYR A 25 0.58 3.75 8.71
C TYR A 25 1.89 4.27 9.31
N THR A 26 1.79 5.28 10.17
CA THR A 26 2.97 5.92 10.79
C THR A 26 3.72 5.01 11.76
N GLY A 27 3.04 4.08 12.43
CA GLY A 27 3.62 3.25 13.49
C GLY A 27 4.15 4.10 14.65
N MET A 28 3.48 5.21 14.93
CA MET A 28 3.85 6.19 15.97
C MET A 28 2.64 6.43 16.89
N PRO A 29 2.87 6.79 18.17
CA PRO A 29 1.79 6.95 19.13
C PRO A 29 0.72 7.97 18.72
N ASP A 30 1.12 9.04 18.04
CA ASP A 30 0.26 10.16 17.68
C ASP A 30 0.77 10.93 16.42
N ALA A 31 -0.07 11.84 15.93
CA ALA A 31 0.21 12.67 14.78
C ALA A 31 1.40 13.63 14.99
N ALA A 32 1.58 14.18 16.19
CA ALA A 32 2.66 15.11 16.47
C ALA A 32 4.02 14.43 16.38
N SER A 33 4.14 13.24 16.96
CA SER A 33 5.33 12.39 16.89
C SER A 33 5.63 11.98 15.45
N ALA A 34 4.60 11.62 14.67
CA ALA A 34 4.75 11.26 13.27
C ALA A 34 5.26 12.43 12.42
N ARG A 35 4.66 13.62 12.57
CA ARG A 35 5.12 14.85 11.88
C ARG A 35 6.54 15.19 12.25
N SER A 36 6.87 15.20 13.56
CA SER A 36 8.21 15.48 14.02
C SER A 36 9.24 14.58 13.35
N ARG A 37 8.99 13.26 13.33
CA ARG A 37 9.90 12.28 12.71
C ARG A 37 10.02 12.45 11.20
N LEU A 38 8.91 12.66 10.51
CA LEU A 38 8.91 12.77 9.03
C LEU A 38 9.54 14.07 8.54
N CYS A 39 9.64 15.09 9.39
CA CYS A 39 10.27 16.37 9.10
C CYS A 39 11.67 16.52 9.73
N ASP A 40 12.15 15.54 10.50
CA ASP A 40 13.48 15.55 11.10
C ASP A 40 14.54 15.12 10.05
N PRO A 41 15.53 15.95 9.71
CA PRO A 41 16.59 15.60 8.77
C PRO A 41 17.43 14.40 9.21
N GLU A 42 17.56 14.17 10.51
CA GLU A 42 18.34 13.05 11.05
C GLU A 42 17.58 11.71 10.95
N ALA A 43 16.25 11.76 10.85
CA ALA A 43 15.43 10.56 10.73
C ALA A 43 15.55 9.87 9.35
N LYS A 44 15.96 10.61 8.31
CA LYS A 44 16.16 10.12 6.93
C LYS A 44 14.96 9.33 6.39
N VAL A 45 13.77 9.78 6.74
CA VAL A 45 12.48 9.23 6.32
C VAL A 45 11.52 10.37 6.06
N SER A 46 10.63 10.20 5.10
CA SER A 46 9.57 11.16 4.78
C SER A 46 8.38 10.45 4.12
N SER A 47 7.39 11.21 3.71
CA SER A 47 6.30 10.80 2.83
C SER A 47 5.84 12.02 2.04
N HIS A 48 5.06 11.83 0.98
CA HIS A 48 4.48 12.97 0.28
C HIS A 48 3.34 13.59 1.08
N TYR A 49 2.53 12.72 1.68
CA TYR A 49 1.37 13.11 2.46
C TYR A 49 1.31 12.41 3.80
N LEU A 50 0.75 13.10 4.79
CA LEU A 50 0.39 12.56 6.09
C LEU A 50 -1.07 12.93 6.38
N LEU A 51 -1.86 11.94 6.77
CA LEU A 51 -3.23 12.10 7.25
C LEU A 51 -3.29 11.94 8.76
N ASP A 52 -3.67 12.99 9.45
CA ASP A 52 -3.92 12.99 10.89
C ASP A 52 -5.22 12.24 11.23
N GLU A 53 -5.43 11.97 12.50
CA GLU A 53 -6.58 11.21 13.01
C GLU A 53 -7.93 11.91 12.77
N ASP A 54 -7.94 13.22 12.71
CA ASP A 54 -9.13 14.04 12.41
C ASP A 54 -9.39 14.24 10.89
N GLY A 55 -8.54 13.63 10.05
CA GLY A 55 -8.60 13.77 8.60
C GLY A 55 -7.85 14.98 8.04
N THR A 56 -7.14 15.75 8.88
CA THR A 56 -6.28 16.84 8.41
C THR A 56 -5.18 16.30 7.52
N LEU A 57 -5.07 16.86 6.31
CA LEU A 57 -4.06 16.46 5.32
C LEU A 57 -2.85 17.40 5.35
N HIS A 58 -1.68 16.83 5.57
CA HIS A 58 -0.39 17.52 5.45
C HIS A 58 0.31 17.10 4.18
N GLN A 59 0.87 18.08 3.43
CA GLN A 59 1.83 17.84 2.38
C GLN A 59 3.24 18.03 2.95
N LEU A 60 4.04 16.96 2.92
CA LEU A 60 5.39 16.95 3.48
C LEU A 60 6.46 17.09 2.38
N VAL A 61 6.27 16.38 1.28
CA VAL A 61 7.15 16.43 0.11
C VAL A 61 6.27 16.66 -1.13
N ARG A 62 6.71 17.56 -2.02
CA ARG A 62 6.03 17.78 -3.29
C ARG A 62 6.14 16.55 -4.18
N GLU A 63 5.12 16.27 -4.98
CA GLU A 63 5.06 15.06 -5.81
C GLU A 63 6.15 15.00 -6.89
N GLU A 64 6.67 16.15 -7.33
CA GLU A 64 7.80 16.21 -8.26
C GLU A 64 9.10 15.67 -7.67
N HIS A 65 9.21 15.59 -6.36
CA HIS A 65 10.37 15.05 -5.65
C HIS A 65 10.15 13.59 -5.22
N ARG A 66 11.23 12.91 -4.92
CA ARG A 66 11.28 11.55 -4.43
C ARG A 66 11.33 11.55 -2.91
N ALA A 67 10.21 11.34 -2.24
CA ALA A 67 10.17 11.15 -0.78
C ALA A 67 10.78 9.79 -0.37
N TRP A 68 11.32 9.71 0.85
CA TRP A 68 11.98 8.51 1.37
C TRP A 68 11.03 7.68 2.22
N HIS A 69 10.11 6.95 1.59
CA HIS A 69 9.04 6.25 2.29
C HIS A 69 9.02 4.73 2.14
N ALA A 70 9.53 4.16 1.03
CA ALA A 70 9.44 2.74 0.77
C ALA A 70 10.70 1.94 1.16
N GLY A 71 11.89 2.59 1.18
CA GLY A 71 13.16 1.91 1.44
C GLY A 71 13.48 0.84 0.39
N ALA A 72 14.20 -0.20 0.78
CA ALA A 72 14.41 -1.37 -0.08
C ALA A 72 13.07 -2.07 -0.31
N SER A 73 12.62 -2.12 -1.55
CA SER A 73 11.26 -2.53 -1.91
C SER A 73 11.20 -2.95 -3.37
N HIS A 74 10.16 -3.70 -3.73
CA HIS A 74 9.93 -4.18 -5.09
C HIS A 74 8.44 -4.26 -5.39
N TRP A 75 8.05 -3.86 -6.59
CA TRP A 75 6.71 -4.11 -7.11
C TRP A 75 6.73 -4.20 -8.63
N ARG A 76 6.29 -5.34 -9.18
CA ARG A 76 6.17 -5.56 -10.64
C ARG A 76 7.45 -5.20 -11.41
N GLY A 77 8.61 -5.61 -10.89
CA GLY A 77 9.92 -5.36 -11.50
C GLY A 77 10.53 -3.99 -11.16
N ILE A 78 9.80 -3.11 -10.46
CA ILE A 78 10.33 -1.81 -10.02
C ILE A 78 10.95 -1.96 -8.64
N THR A 79 12.22 -1.60 -8.50
CA THR A 79 13.00 -1.65 -7.24
C THR A 79 13.22 -0.29 -6.60
N ASP A 80 13.20 0.81 -7.36
CA ASP A 80 13.16 2.17 -6.82
C ASP A 80 11.71 2.64 -6.68
N VAL A 81 10.99 2.01 -5.73
CA VAL A 81 9.59 2.34 -5.44
C VAL A 81 9.44 3.76 -4.93
N ASN A 82 10.43 4.30 -4.19
CA ASN A 82 10.41 5.72 -3.78
C ASN A 82 10.29 6.65 -4.98
N SER A 83 11.05 6.39 -6.04
CA SER A 83 11.02 7.21 -7.25
C SER A 83 9.75 7.01 -8.08
N ALA A 84 9.19 5.81 -8.08
CA ALA A 84 8.04 5.46 -8.91
C ALA A 84 6.69 5.72 -8.23
N SER A 85 6.66 6.21 -6.98
CA SER A 85 5.40 6.29 -6.23
C SER A 85 5.18 7.58 -5.45
N ILE A 86 3.92 7.77 -5.05
CA ILE A 86 3.50 8.72 -4.03
C ILE A 86 3.25 7.94 -2.74
N GLY A 87 3.96 8.26 -1.66
CA GLY A 87 3.73 7.70 -0.33
C GLY A 87 2.71 8.50 0.44
N ILE A 88 1.76 7.81 1.08
CA ILE A 88 0.75 8.40 1.96
C ILE A 88 0.83 7.70 3.31
N GLU A 89 1.22 8.45 4.34
CA GLU A 89 1.19 8.02 5.74
C GLU A 89 -0.17 8.35 6.35
N ILE A 90 -0.71 7.41 7.10
CA ILE A 90 -1.98 7.57 7.83
C ILE A 90 -1.66 7.35 9.31
N VAL A 91 -1.99 8.31 10.16
CA VAL A 91 -1.69 8.20 11.58
C VAL A 91 -2.42 7.02 12.20
N ASN A 92 -1.63 6.08 12.68
CA ASN A 92 -2.10 4.88 13.39
C ASN A 92 -0.92 4.33 14.17
N PRO A 93 -1.09 3.95 15.45
CA PRO A 93 0.01 3.45 16.28
C PRO A 93 0.67 2.19 15.74
N GLY A 94 -0.01 1.44 14.86
CA GLY A 94 0.56 0.25 14.26
C GLY A 94 0.73 -0.91 15.24
N HIS A 95 1.25 -2.01 14.75
CA HIS A 95 1.34 -3.27 15.52
C HIS A 95 2.19 -3.19 16.79
N GLU A 96 3.12 -2.24 16.86
CA GLU A 96 4.01 -2.09 18.02
C GLU A 96 3.38 -1.29 19.16
N TRP A 97 2.45 -0.37 18.86
CA TRP A 97 1.89 0.59 19.80
C TRP A 97 0.38 0.49 19.99
N GLY A 98 -0.23 -0.60 19.55
CA GLY A 98 -1.68 -0.83 19.68
C GLY A 98 -2.45 -0.56 18.39
N TYR A 99 -2.18 -1.38 17.38
CA TYR A 99 -2.83 -1.33 16.09
C TYR A 99 -4.35 -1.38 16.21
N ARG A 100 -5.03 -0.47 15.53
CA ARG A 100 -6.48 -0.29 15.60
C ARG A 100 -7.08 0.02 14.23
N PRO A 101 -8.40 -0.10 14.04
CA PRO A 101 -9.07 0.39 12.85
C PRO A 101 -8.76 1.87 12.59
N PHE A 102 -8.69 2.24 11.32
CA PHE A 102 -8.54 3.64 10.90
C PHE A 102 -9.83 4.40 11.16
N LEU A 103 -9.72 5.66 11.58
CA LEU A 103 -10.86 6.49 11.87
C LEU A 103 -11.60 6.89 10.58
N GLU A 104 -12.90 7.06 10.66
CA GLU A 104 -13.71 7.39 9.48
C GLU A 104 -13.25 8.69 8.83
N ALA A 105 -12.90 9.73 9.63
CA ALA A 105 -12.38 11.00 9.12
C ALA A 105 -11.12 10.81 8.26
N GLN A 106 -10.22 9.89 8.65
CA GLN A 106 -9.02 9.56 7.86
C GLN A 106 -9.41 8.94 6.51
N ILE A 107 -10.34 8.00 6.52
CA ILE A 107 -10.76 7.32 5.29
C ILE A 107 -11.52 8.28 4.36
N GLU A 108 -12.39 9.13 4.90
CA GLU A 108 -13.08 10.14 4.11
C GLU A 108 -12.13 11.16 3.47
N ALA A 109 -11.04 11.51 4.13
CA ALA A 109 -10.01 12.38 3.56
C ALA A 109 -9.07 11.62 2.57
N LEU A 110 -8.79 10.35 2.83
CA LEU A 110 -7.93 9.52 1.99
C LEU A 110 -8.54 9.26 0.61
N LEU A 111 -9.83 8.95 0.54
CA LEU A 111 -10.49 8.53 -0.71
C LEU A 111 -10.36 9.57 -1.82
N PRO A 112 -10.72 10.85 -1.61
CA PRO A 112 -10.56 11.88 -2.65
C PRO A 112 -9.09 12.18 -2.95
N LEU A 113 -8.17 12.09 -1.98
CA LEU A 113 -6.74 12.25 -2.23
C LEU A 113 -6.21 11.17 -3.18
N VAL A 114 -6.52 9.90 -2.90
CA VAL A 114 -6.11 8.78 -3.76
C VAL A 114 -6.74 8.89 -5.15
N ALA A 115 -7.99 9.33 -5.25
CA ALA A 115 -8.68 9.53 -6.53
C ALA A 115 -7.99 10.61 -7.37
N ASP A 116 -7.69 11.75 -6.79
CA ASP A 116 -7.01 12.87 -7.45
C ASP A 116 -5.60 12.47 -7.95
N ILE A 117 -4.78 11.86 -7.09
CA ILE A 117 -3.44 11.40 -7.47
C ILE A 117 -3.53 10.35 -8.57
N LYS A 118 -4.43 9.37 -8.43
CA LYS A 118 -4.64 8.31 -9.42
C LYS A 118 -4.98 8.88 -10.79
N GLU A 119 -5.88 9.86 -10.86
CA GLU A 119 -6.32 10.51 -12.10
C GLU A 119 -5.19 11.32 -12.73
N ARG A 120 -4.54 12.20 -11.96
CA ARG A 120 -3.46 13.08 -12.46
C ARG A 120 -2.27 12.32 -13.03
N HIS A 121 -1.95 11.16 -12.44
CA HIS A 121 -0.78 10.35 -12.85
C HIS A 121 -1.15 9.10 -13.64
N GLY A 122 -2.43 8.86 -13.97
CA GLY A 122 -2.87 7.70 -14.74
C GLY A 122 -2.58 6.35 -14.05
N ILE A 123 -2.61 6.31 -12.70
CA ILE A 123 -2.22 5.13 -11.93
C ILE A 123 -3.30 4.06 -12.01
N THR A 124 -2.93 2.84 -12.36
CA THR A 124 -3.87 1.70 -12.39
C THR A 124 -4.21 1.21 -10.98
N ARG A 125 -5.39 0.61 -10.82
CA ARG A 125 -5.83 0.04 -9.53
C ARG A 125 -4.87 -0.99 -8.93
N GLY A 126 -4.14 -1.72 -9.77
CA GLY A 126 -3.15 -2.70 -9.35
C GLY A 126 -1.86 -2.11 -8.79
N ASN A 127 -1.67 -0.80 -8.94
CA ASN A 127 -0.52 -0.06 -8.44
C ASN A 127 -0.87 0.86 -7.26
N ILE A 128 -2.06 0.70 -6.67
CA ILE A 128 -2.40 1.29 -5.37
C ILE A 128 -2.27 0.19 -4.34
N VAL A 129 -1.17 0.19 -3.61
CA VAL A 129 -0.65 -0.92 -2.82
C VAL A 129 -0.33 -0.50 -1.39
N GLY A 130 -0.20 -1.47 -0.50
CA GLY A 130 0.32 -1.26 0.84
C GLY A 130 1.84 -1.34 0.89
N HIS A 131 2.44 -0.77 1.93
CA HIS A 131 3.89 -0.91 2.13
C HIS A 131 4.30 -2.38 2.33
N SER A 132 3.45 -3.19 2.97
CA SER A 132 3.66 -4.63 3.10
C SER A 132 3.65 -5.36 1.75
N ASP A 133 2.94 -4.84 0.74
CA ASP A 133 2.93 -5.45 -0.59
C ASP A 133 4.29 -5.27 -1.29
N VAL A 134 4.93 -4.11 -1.11
CA VAL A 134 6.20 -3.77 -1.79
C VAL A 134 7.45 -4.11 -0.97
N ALA A 135 7.30 -4.36 0.32
CA ALA A 135 8.41 -4.68 1.24
C ALA A 135 8.01 -5.77 2.26
N PRO A 136 7.58 -6.96 1.81
CA PRO A 136 6.92 -7.97 2.64
C PRO A 136 7.74 -8.44 3.83
N VAL A 137 9.07 -8.54 3.69
CA VAL A 137 9.98 -8.97 4.75
C VAL A 137 10.08 -7.97 5.90
N ARG A 138 9.92 -6.68 5.61
CA ARG A 138 10.21 -5.61 6.57
C ARG A 138 8.99 -4.92 7.12
N LYS A 139 7.85 -5.01 6.42
CA LYS A 139 6.70 -4.14 6.63
C LYS A 139 5.39 -4.91 6.75
N ARG A 140 4.50 -4.36 7.59
CA ARG A 140 3.15 -4.88 7.78
C ARG A 140 2.08 -3.83 7.43
N ASP A 141 2.47 -2.57 7.37
CA ASP A 141 1.57 -1.44 7.11
C ASP A 141 1.01 -1.47 5.66
N PRO A 142 -0.22 -0.98 5.42
CA PRO A 142 -1.15 -0.40 6.40
C PRO A 142 -1.87 -1.42 7.29
N GLY A 143 -1.60 -2.72 7.16
CA GLY A 143 -2.10 -3.78 8.00
C GLY A 143 -3.46 -4.34 7.57
N GLU A 144 -3.88 -5.40 8.28
CA GLU A 144 -5.08 -6.18 7.98
C GLU A 144 -6.39 -5.44 8.28
N LEU A 145 -6.38 -4.45 9.19
CA LEU A 145 -7.55 -3.63 9.50
C LEU A 145 -7.75 -2.45 8.53
N PHE A 146 -6.85 -2.29 7.55
CA PHE A 146 -7.01 -1.22 6.57
C PHE A 146 -8.20 -1.52 5.64
N PRO A 147 -9.13 -0.57 5.46
CA PRO A 147 -10.40 -0.82 4.78
C PRO A 147 -10.29 -0.78 3.25
N TRP A 148 -9.50 -1.69 2.67
CA TRP A 148 -9.30 -1.81 1.23
C TRP A 148 -10.60 -1.85 0.42
N HIS A 149 -11.66 -2.42 0.99
CA HIS A 149 -12.96 -2.51 0.36
C HIS A 149 -13.59 -1.12 0.07
N ARG A 150 -13.27 -0.11 0.88
CA ARG A 150 -13.72 1.28 0.66
C ARG A 150 -13.10 1.85 -0.61
N LEU A 151 -11.79 1.67 -0.80
CA LEU A 151 -11.08 2.08 -2.01
C LEU A 151 -11.58 1.30 -3.23
N ALA A 152 -11.79 -0.01 -3.08
CA ALA A 152 -12.24 -0.88 -4.16
C ALA A 152 -13.65 -0.51 -4.68
N ARG A 153 -14.57 -0.12 -3.79
CA ARG A 153 -15.92 0.36 -4.17
C ARG A 153 -15.87 1.57 -5.08
N LEU A 154 -14.89 2.45 -4.90
CA LEU A 154 -14.67 3.64 -5.73
C LEU A 154 -13.69 3.37 -6.90
N ARG A 155 -13.38 2.11 -7.19
CA ARG A 155 -12.41 1.70 -8.22
C ARG A 155 -11.00 2.31 -8.04
N LEU A 156 -10.65 2.66 -6.81
CA LEU A 156 -9.32 3.20 -6.49
C LEU A 156 -8.28 2.10 -6.28
N ALA A 157 -8.66 0.92 -5.80
CA ALA A 157 -7.75 -0.20 -5.60
C ALA A 157 -8.38 -1.52 -6.10
N LEU A 158 -7.57 -2.58 -6.21
CA LEU A 158 -8.10 -3.91 -6.53
C LEU A 158 -8.97 -4.42 -5.37
N PRO A 159 -10.18 -4.92 -5.65
CA PRO A 159 -10.98 -5.60 -4.66
C PRO A 159 -10.41 -6.97 -4.33
N ARG A 160 -10.74 -7.51 -3.13
CA ARG A 160 -10.70 -8.95 -2.94
C ARG A 160 -11.71 -9.60 -3.90
N PRO A 161 -11.30 -10.57 -4.71
CA PRO A 161 -12.23 -11.25 -5.61
C PRO A 161 -13.32 -11.99 -4.81
N THR A 162 -14.57 -11.84 -5.25
CA THR A 162 -15.72 -12.55 -4.70
C THR A 162 -16.19 -13.69 -5.59
N ARG A 163 -15.64 -13.79 -6.82
CA ARG A 163 -15.97 -14.85 -7.75
C ARG A 163 -15.44 -16.19 -7.24
N SER A 164 -16.32 -17.15 -7.07
CA SER A 164 -15.92 -18.52 -6.82
C SER A 164 -15.33 -19.13 -8.10
N LEU A 165 -14.08 -19.57 -8.01
CA LEU A 165 -13.38 -20.30 -9.07
C LEU A 165 -13.08 -21.70 -8.56
N LEU A 166 -12.82 -22.62 -9.50
CA LEU A 166 -12.24 -23.91 -9.12
C LEU A 166 -10.82 -23.70 -8.63
N ASP A 167 -10.44 -24.44 -7.59
CA ASP A 167 -9.06 -24.44 -7.09
C ASP A 167 -8.13 -24.92 -8.23
N PRO A 168 -7.14 -24.10 -8.65
CA PRO A 168 -6.20 -24.51 -9.68
C PRO A 168 -5.24 -25.62 -9.23
N MET A 169 -5.28 -26.03 -7.96
CA MET A 169 -4.45 -27.08 -7.38
C MET A 169 -2.95 -26.84 -7.57
N TRP A 170 -2.53 -25.58 -7.64
CA TRP A 170 -1.11 -25.25 -7.78
C TRP A 170 -0.28 -25.78 -6.63
N THR A 171 0.89 -26.31 -6.95
CA THR A 171 1.93 -26.57 -5.97
C THR A 171 2.43 -25.25 -5.35
N GLN A 172 3.17 -25.34 -4.26
CA GLN A 172 3.80 -24.15 -3.66
C GLN A 172 4.63 -23.36 -4.70
N ALA A 173 5.46 -24.04 -5.49
CA ALA A 173 6.24 -23.40 -6.54
C ALA A 173 5.36 -22.71 -7.60
N GLY A 174 4.27 -23.35 -8.01
CA GLY A 174 3.31 -22.77 -8.94
C GLY A 174 2.60 -21.52 -8.38
N PHE A 175 2.24 -21.55 -7.10
CA PHE A 175 1.66 -20.40 -6.43
C PHE A 175 2.66 -19.22 -6.33
N LEU A 176 3.92 -19.50 -5.95
CA LEU A 176 4.96 -18.46 -5.86
C LEU A 176 5.25 -17.83 -7.23
N LEU A 177 5.32 -18.62 -8.29
CA LEU A 177 5.46 -18.08 -9.65
C LEU A 177 4.27 -17.19 -10.05
N ALA A 178 3.05 -17.58 -9.68
CA ALA A 178 1.85 -16.78 -9.91
C ALA A 178 1.86 -15.49 -9.09
N LEU A 179 2.36 -15.53 -7.84
CA LEU A 179 2.47 -14.39 -6.94
C LEU A 179 3.52 -13.38 -7.44
N GLU A 180 4.68 -13.88 -7.91
CA GLU A 180 5.70 -13.07 -8.57
C GLU A 180 5.14 -12.38 -9.83
N ARG A 181 4.42 -13.13 -10.68
CA ARG A 181 3.76 -12.59 -11.88
C ARG A 181 2.72 -11.51 -11.53
N PHE A 182 2.04 -11.63 -10.39
CA PHE A 182 1.12 -10.60 -9.90
C PHE A 182 1.86 -9.32 -9.49
N GLY A 183 3.08 -9.46 -8.93
CA GLY A 183 3.94 -8.31 -8.64
C GLY A 183 4.79 -8.38 -7.38
N TYR A 184 4.60 -9.38 -6.52
CA TYR A 184 5.36 -9.52 -5.27
C TYR A 184 6.80 -9.95 -5.50
N ASP A 185 7.68 -9.50 -4.60
CA ASP A 185 9.00 -10.13 -4.42
C ASP A 185 8.80 -11.43 -3.61
N VAL A 186 9.22 -12.55 -4.18
CA VAL A 186 9.08 -13.88 -3.58
C VAL A 186 10.42 -14.44 -3.08
N THR A 187 11.44 -13.61 -2.91
CA THR A 187 12.75 -14.01 -2.36
C THR A 187 12.62 -14.55 -0.95
N ASP A 188 11.67 -14.05 -0.16
CA ASP A 188 11.18 -14.68 1.07
C ASP A 188 9.72 -15.14 0.83
N PRO A 189 9.52 -16.44 0.53
CA PRO A 189 8.19 -16.96 0.21
C PRO A 189 7.16 -16.76 1.31
N MET A 190 7.55 -16.97 2.57
CA MET A 190 6.64 -16.84 3.72
C MET A 190 6.18 -15.39 3.88
N ALA A 191 7.11 -14.43 3.83
CA ALA A 191 6.80 -13.02 3.93
C ALA A 191 5.87 -12.56 2.79
N ALA A 192 6.13 -13.01 1.55
CA ALA A 192 5.31 -12.67 0.38
C ALA A 192 3.88 -13.24 0.50
N ILE A 193 3.73 -14.49 0.94
CA ILE A 193 2.42 -15.12 1.16
C ILE A 193 1.66 -14.37 2.25
N MET A 194 2.29 -14.07 3.38
CA MET A 194 1.66 -13.33 4.48
C MET A 194 1.26 -11.90 4.07
N ALA A 195 2.05 -11.22 3.24
CA ALA A 195 1.68 -9.91 2.71
C ALA A 195 0.46 -10.00 1.79
N PHE A 196 0.44 -10.98 0.89
CA PHE A 196 -0.72 -11.28 0.04
C PHE A 196 -1.98 -11.59 0.86
N GLN A 197 -1.86 -12.43 1.89
CA GLN A 197 -2.98 -12.75 2.80
C GLN A 197 -3.47 -11.49 3.51
N ARG A 198 -2.57 -10.69 4.09
CA ARG A 198 -2.92 -9.42 4.76
C ARG A 198 -3.72 -8.49 3.86
N ARG A 199 -3.42 -8.50 2.58
CA ARG A 199 -4.09 -7.68 1.58
C ARG A 199 -5.44 -8.24 1.13
N PHE A 200 -5.52 -9.55 0.87
CA PHE A 200 -6.65 -10.16 0.18
C PHE A 200 -7.42 -11.20 1.02
N ARG A 201 -6.85 -11.63 2.15
CA ARG A 201 -7.47 -12.56 3.11
C ARG A 201 -7.10 -12.20 4.55
N PRO A 202 -7.45 -10.99 5.02
CA PRO A 202 -7.01 -10.48 6.32
C PRO A 202 -7.52 -11.27 7.54
N GLU A 203 -8.51 -12.13 7.36
CA GLU A 203 -9.07 -12.95 8.42
C GLU A 203 -8.15 -14.08 8.89
N LEU A 204 -7.18 -14.50 8.03
CA LEU A 204 -6.24 -15.57 8.35
C LEU A 204 -4.90 -15.32 7.64
N ILE A 205 -3.90 -14.85 8.39
CA ILE A 205 -2.55 -14.54 7.93
C ILE A 205 -1.58 -15.52 8.57
N ASP A 206 -1.50 -16.73 8.01
CA ASP A 206 -0.74 -17.86 8.55
C ASP A 206 0.45 -18.27 7.68
N GLY A 207 0.54 -17.74 6.45
CA GLY A 207 1.58 -18.11 5.48
C GLY A 207 1.30 -19.43 4.76
N GLU A 208 0.16 -20.08 5.00
CA GLU A 208 -0.22 -21.33 4.35
C GLU A 208 -0.92 -21.09 3.01
N ILE A 209 -0.56 -21.88 2.01
CA ILE A 209 -1.18 -21.81 0.68
C ILE A 209 -2.34 -22.81 0.61
N ASP A 210 -3.52 -22.38 1.01
CA ASP A 210 -4.73 -23.16 0.93
C ASP A 210 -5.49 -22.93 -0.41
N ALA A 211 -6.62 -23.62 -0.56
CA ALA A 211 -7.48 -23.49 -1.74
C ALA A 211 -7.99 -22.06 -1.93
N GLU A 212 -8.31 -21.34 -0.85
CA GLU A 212 -8.81 -19.98 -0.90
C GLU A 212 -7.73 -19.02 -1.43
N CYS A 213 -6.49 -19.11 -0.92
CA CYS A 213 -5.36 -18.31 -1.42
C CYS A 213 -5.13 -18.53 -2.91
N ARG A 214 -5.17 -19.79 -3.38
CA ARG A 214 -4.99 -20.12 -4.81
C ARG A 214 -6.11 -19.56 -5.66
N MET A 215 -7.36 -19.68 -5.23
CA MET A 215 -8.52 -19.14 -5.97
C MET A 215 -8.52 -17.61 -6.02
N ILE A 216 -8.16 -16.93 -4.94
CA ILE A 216 -8.02 -15.47 -4.90
C ILE A 216 -6.95 -15.01 -5.89
N LEU A 217 -5.76 -15.60 -5.85
CA LEU A 217 -4.67 -15.23 -6.74
C LEU A 217 -5.01 -15.52 -8.20
N LEU A 218 -5.62 -16.66 -8.49
CA LEU A 218 -6.10 -16.98 -9.85
C LEU A 218 -7.08 -15.90 -10.34
N ALA A 219 -8.05 -15.52 -9.51
CA ALA A 219 -9.05 -14.52 -9.88
C ALA A 219 -8.45 -13.12 -10.13
N LEU A 220 -7.37 -12.77 -9.42
CA LEU A 220 -6.63 -11.52 -9.63
C LEU A 220 -5.80 -11.52 -10.91
N LEU A 221 -5.34 -12.67 -11.36
CA LEU A 221 -4.54 -12.84 -12.58
C LEU A 221 -5.39 -12.97 -13.85
N LEU A 222 -6.63 -13.41 -13.74
CA LEU A 222 -7.52 -13.54 -14.90
C LEU A 222 -7.90 -12.16 -15.45
N PRO A 223 -7.99 -12.04 -16.79
CA PRO A 223 -8.54 -10.83 -17.41
C PRO A 223 -9.95 -10.56 -16.87
N LYS A 224 -10.22 -9.30 -16.57
CA LYS A 224 -11.58 -8.89 -16.21
C LYS A 224 -12.46 -8.93 -17.47
N PRO A 225 -13.76 -9.25 -17.33
CA PRO A 225 -14.70 -9.04 -18.41
C PRO A 225 -14.64 -7.59 -18.89
N GLN A 226 -14.70 -7.37 -20.22
CA GLN A 226 -14.76 -6.02 -20.78
C GLN A 226 -15.96 -5.29 -20.20
N GLY A 227 -15.71 -4.18 -19.51
CA GLY A 227 -16.73 -3.35 -18.84
C GLY A 227 -16.43 -2.99 -17.39
N ASP A 228 -15.39 -3.54 -16.80
CA ASP A 228 -15.00 -3.33 -15.38
C ASP A 228 -13.68 -2.53 -15.19
N GLU A 229 -13.29 -1.73 -16.20
CA GLU A 229 -12.15 -0.79 -16.09
C GLU A 229 -12.50 0.50 -15.34
#